data_a912fa1c441f393a6991ca7d3cd02efe
#
_entry.id   a912fa1c441f393a6991ca7d3cd02efe
#
_cell.length_a   1.000
_cell.length_b   1.000
_cell.length_c   1.000
_cell.angle_alpha   90.00
_cell.angle_beta   90.00
_cell.angle_gamma   90.00
#
_symmetry.space_group_name_H-M   'P 1'
#
loop_
_entity.id
_entity.type
_entity.pdbx_description
1 polymer ?
#
loop_
_entity_poly.entity_id
_entity_poly.type
_entity_poly.pdbx_seq_one_letter_code
_entity_poly.pdbx_strand_id
1 'polypeptide(L)'
;LLGADVVPALAKKLNALAVVTDMSPLRIPKRWVEEVSGALGEAGDSRPLFQVDAHNIVPVWTTSDHHETMARTIRPKIHARPDFLGDIPELTPNSAGTALGKANDWKKAQASLDLDLTVPEVKWLKPGAKGASDNLQSFIDQRLKNFADLSNDPNENACSHISAHLNMGQLSAQAAVMRVKASRRHPDGVKAFVEQAAVRRELADNLCFYNNNYDNLSGAAGWARDSLQVHASDEREWTYSVQELEEAKTHEDLWNAAQLQLVREGKMHNFLRMYWAKKILEWSPSPRDALERCIFLNDKYELDGRDPNGFTGCAWSVMGIHDMGWKERPIFGKIRYMNYAGCKRKFDIQ
;
A
#
# COMPACT_ATOMS: atom_id res chain seq x y z
N LEU A 1 -1.10 -26.31 2.18
CA LEU A 1 0.31 -26.51 2.52
C LEU A 1 0.86 -25.19 3.04
N LEU A 2 1.42 -25.22 4.25
CA LEU A 2 2.05 -24.05 4.87
C LEU A 2 3.47 -23.88 4.31
N GLY A 3 3.96 -22.64 4.23
CA GLY A 3 5.33 -22.37 3.78
C GLY A 3 6.38 -23.09 4.62
N ALA A 4 6.15 -23.20 5.92
CA ALA A 4 6.99 -23.94 6.86
C ALA A 4 7.12 -25.44 6.54
N ASP A 5 6.13 -26.05 5.90
CA ASP A 5 6.20 -27.48 5.48
C ASP A 5 6.94 -27.64 4.16
N VAL A 6 6.72 -26.72 3.23
CA VAL A 6 7.16 -26.86 1.83
C VAL A 6 8.59 -26.37 1.62
N VAL A 7 8.93 -25.21 2.18
CA VAL A 7 10.20 -24.54 1.89
C VAL A 7 11.40 -25.34 2.40
N PRO A 8 11.43 -25.85 3.67
CA PRO A 8 12.54 -26.66 4.14
C PRO A 8 12.71 -27.98 3.35
N ALA A 9 11.57 -28.64 3.05
CA ALA A 9 11.59 -29.87 2.27
C ALA A 9 12.14 -29.66 0.84
N LEU A 10 11.75 -28.56 0.19
CA LEU A 10 12.23 -28.19 -1.12
C LEU A 10 13.71 -27.81 -1.09
N ALA A 11 14.13 -27.00 -0.12
CA ALA A 11 15.53 -26.61 0.06
C ALA A 11 16.44 -27.84 0.24
N LYS A 12 16.01 -28.83 1.03
CA LYS A 12 16.71 -30.10 1.22
C LYS A 12 16.78 -30.91 -0.09
N LYS A 13 15.64 -31.05 -0.79
CA LYS A 13 15.53 -31.74 -2.08
C LYS A 13 16.49 -31.18 -3.14
N LEU A 14 16.63 -29.87 -3.18
CA LEU A 14 17.47 -29.15 -4.13
C LEU A 14 18.91 -29.01 -3.71
N ASN A 15 19.28 -29.50 -2.52
CA ASN A 15 20.57 -29.24 -1.90
C ASN A 15 20.93 -27.72 -1.93
N ALA A 16 19.94 -26.86 -1.66
CA ALA A 16 20.13 -25.41 -1.66
C ALA A 16 21.14 -25.00 -0.59
N LEU A 17 21.96 -24.00 -0.88
CA LEU A 17 22.94 -23.45 0.07
C LEU A 17 22.29 -22.49 1.07
N ALA A 18 21.22 -21.83 0.65
CA ALA A 18 20.50 -20.85 1.45
C ALA A 18 19.06 -20.74 0.96
N VAL A 19 18.20 -20.13 1.79
CA VAL A 19 16.87 -19.64 1.42
C VAL A 19 16.93 -18.12 1.40
N VAL A 20 16.42 -17.49 0.35
CA VAL A 20 16.33 -16.03 0.23
C VAL A 20 14.88 -15.66 0.02
N THR A 21 14.39 -14.65 0.76
CA THR A 21 13.03 -14.16 0.66
C THR A 21 12.98 -12.63 0.74
N ASP A 22 11.91 -12.05 0.19
CA ASP A 22 11.65 -10.63 0.34
C ASP A 22 11.23 -10.30 1.78
N MET A 23 11.61 -9.12 2.24
CA MET A 23 11.07 -8.53 3.46
C MET A 23 9.68 -7.97 3.15
N SER A 24 8.73 -8.25 4.03
CA SER A 24 7.47 -7.53 4.11
C SER A 24 7.25 -7.09 5.56
N PRO A 25 6.89 -5.83 5.82
CA PRO A 25 6.65 -5.36 7.17
C PRO A 25 5.29 -5.79 7.72
N LEU A 26 4.42 -6.37 6.89
CA LEU A 26 3.08 -6.74 7.27
C LEU A 26 3.06 -8.04 8.10
N ARG A 27 2.12 -8.12 9.04
CA ARG A 27 2.01 -9.18 10.05
C ARG A 27 1.99 -10.60 9.46
N ILE A 28 1.19 -10.83 8.40
CA ILE A 28 1.02 -12.16 7.82
C ILE A 28 2.31 -12.64 7.13
N PRO A 29 2.89 -11.90 6.16
CA PRO A 29 4.15 -12.30 5.54
C PRO A 29 5.30 -12.42 6.55
N LYS A 30 5.38 -11.52 7.54
CA LYS A 30 6.39 -11.58 8.59
C LYS A 30 6.30 -12.90 9.37
N ARG A 31 5.09 -13.29 9.78
CA ARG A 31 4.85 -14.57 10.45
C ARG A 31 5.26 -15.76 9.58
N TRP A 32 4.95 -15.75 8.28
CA TRP A 32 5.37 -16.84 7.39
C TRP A 32 6.90 -17.01 7.33
N VAL A 33 7.65 -15.92 7.32
CA VAL A 33 9.11 -15.96 7.35
C VAL A 33 9.62 -16.50 8.68
N GLU A 34 9.03 -16.08 9.79
CA GLU A 34 9.36 -16.59 11.13
C GLU A 34 9.09 -18.11 11.25
N GLU A 35 7.95 -18.59 10.75
CA GLU A 35 7.58 -20.00 10.72
C GLU A 35 8.56 -20.83 9.87
N VAL A 36 8.92 -20.34 8.67
CA VAL A 36 9.90 -21.01 7.80
C VAL A 36 11.29 -21.03 8.45
N SER A 37 11.69 -19.92 9.07
CA SER A 37 12.99 -19.84 9.78
C SER A 37 13.07 -20.82 10.96
N GLY A 38 11.98 -20.91 11.74
CA GLY A 38 11.87 -21.90 12.83
C GLY A 38 11.98 -23.34 12.33
N ALA A 39 11.21 -23.68 11.28
CA ALA A 39 11.20 -25.01 10.69
C ALA A 39 12.54 -25.43 10.09
N LEU A 40 13.34 -24.51 9.54
CA LEU A 40 14.70 -24.77 9.09
C LEU A 40 15.61 -25.09 10.27
N GLY A 41 15.50 -24.37 11.39
CA GLY A 41 16.30 -24.61 12.59
C GLY A 41 15.98 -25.94 13.30
N GLU A 42 14.69 -26.27 13.42
CA GLU A 42 14.22 -27.51 14.08
C GLU A 42 14.58 -28.80 13.32
N ALA A 43 14.64 -28.72 12.00
CA ALA A 43 15.03 -29.86 11.17
C ALA A 43 16.52 -30.21 11.23
N GLY A 44 17.30 -29.53 12.07
CA GLY A 44 18.77 -29.66 12.11
C GLY A 44 19.42 -29.17 10.81
N ASP A 45 18.69 -28.36 10.06
CA ASP A 45 19.12 -27.78 8.80
C ASP A 45 19.82 -26.46 9.08
N SER A 46 21.12 -26.40 8.88
CA SER A 46 21.92 -25.21 9.14
C SER A 46 21.89 -24.18 7.98
N ARG A 47 20.99 -24.34 7.02
CA ARG A 47 20.87 -23.40 5.90
C ARG A 47 20.42 -22.02 6.39
N PRO A 48 21.16 -20.96 6.02
CA PRO A 48 20.74 -19.61 6.38
C PRO A 48 19.50 -19.19 5.59
N LEU A 49 18.63 -18.43 6.26
CA LEU A 49 17.54 -17.69 5.62
C LEU A 49 17.92 -16.20 5.60
N PHE A 50 17.98 -15.63 4.40
CA PHE A 50 18.25 -14.22 4.18
C PHE A 50 16.97 -13.49 3.80
N GLN A 51 16.72 -12.36 4.45
CA GLN A 51 15.70 -11.40 4.02
C GLN A 51 16.33 -10.22 3.28
N VAL A 52 15.75 -9.85 2.15
CA VAL A 52 16.15 -8.71 1.34
C VAL A 52 14.96 -7.75 1.27
N ASP A 53 15.18 -6.49 1.58
CA ASP A 53 14.16 -5.47 1.31
C ASP A 53 14.20 -5.10 -0.17
N ALA A 54 13.45 -5.84 -0.98
CA ALA A 54 13.28 -5.58 -2.41
C ALA A 54 12.10 -4.63 -2.69
N HIS A 55 11.37 -4.23 -1.66
CA HIS A 55 10.21 -3.36 -1.77
C HIS A 55 10.61 -1.89 -1.77
N ASN A 56 11.46 -1.46 -0.84
CA ASN A 56 11.94 -0.10 -0.73
C ASN A 56 13.13 0.17 -1.66
N ILE A 57 13.36 1.44 -2.00
CA ILE A 57 14.59 1.87 -2.69
C ILE A 57 15.72 1.83 -1.68
N VAL A 58 15.54 2.47 -0.51
CA VAL A 58 16.48 2.37 0.60
C VAL A 58 15.90 1.40 1.63
N PRO A 59 16.57 0.29 1.95
CA PRO A 59 16.02 -0.68 2.90
C PRO A 59 15.58 -0.01 4.21
N VAL A 60 14.43 -0.45 4.75
CA VAL A 60 13.76 0.21 5.88
C VAL A 60 14.66 0.40 7.09
N TRP A 61 15.49 -0.61 7.43
CA TRP A 61 16.46 -0.56 8.53
C TRP A 61 17.71 0.28 8.22
N THR A 62 17.98 0.55 6.94
CA THR A 62 19.06 1.46 6.52
C THR A 62 18.61 2.90 6.56
N THR A 63 17.34 3.14 6.23
CA THR A 63 16.73 4.48 6.24
C THR A 63 16.61 5.03 7.67
N SER A 64 16.14 4.22 8.61
CA SER A 64 15.96 4.63 10.01
C SER A 64 15.98 3.40 10.92
N ASP A 65 16.38 3.61 12.16
CA ASP A 65 16.38 2.60 13.23
C ASP A 65 15.12 2.66 14.13
N HIS A 66 14.17 3.53 13.78
CA HIS A 66 12.94 3.75 14.55
C HIS A 66 11.77 4.19 13.67
N HIS A 67 10.57 4.23 14.28
CA HIS A 67 9.35 4.72 13.65
C HIS A 67 9.44 6.23 13.35
N GLU A 68 9.40 6.57 12.08
CA GLU A 68 9.35 7.95 11.59
C GLU A 68 7.91 8.46 11.56
N THR A 69 7.65 9.55 12.24
CA THR A 69 6.28 10.05 12.43
C THR A 69 5.79 10.95 11.31
N MET A 70 6.67 11.43 10.43
CA MET A 70 6.33 12.37 9.35
C MET A 70 7.28 12.24 8.16
N ALA A 71 6.78 12.58 6.96
CA ALA A 71 7.63 12.65 5.77
C ALA A 71 8.80 13.63 5.92
N ARG A 72 8.66 14.67 6.75
CA ARG A 72 9.74 15.64 7.02
C ARG A 72 10.95 14.99 7.68
N THR A 73 10.78 13.97 8.49
CA THR A 73 11.87 13.33 9.23
C THR A 73 12.56 12.24 8.40
N ILE A 74 11.81 11.46 7.62
CA ILE A 74 12.38 10.38 6.79
C ILE A 74 13.00 10.89 5.48
N ARG A 75 12.42 11.94 4.86
CA ARG A 75 12.87 12.46 3.56
C ARG A 75 14.38 12.74 3.49
N PRO A 76 15.01 13.48 4.43
CA PRO A 76 16.45 13.71 4.36
C PRO A 76 17.26 12.41 4.48
N LYS A 77 16.78 11.42 5.22
CA LYS A 77 17.45 10.12 5.38
C LYS A 77 17.46 9.33 4.06
N ILE A 78 16.34 9.30 3.34
CA ILE A 78 16.24 8.68 2.01
C ILE A 78 17.13 9.41 1.00
N HIS A 79 17.05 10.74 0.95
CA HIS A 79 17.84 11.54 0.01
C HIS A 79 19.35 11.52 0.28
N ALA A 80 19.77 11.19 1.50
CA ALA A 80 21.19 11.01 1.84
C ALA A 80 21.78 9.70 1.29
N ARG A 81 20.97 8.85 0.67
CA ARG A 81 21.37 7.51 0.17
C ARG A 81 21.18 7.39 -1.34
N PRO A 82 21.84 8.27 -2.15
CA PRO A 82 21.76 8.18 -3.61
C PRO A 82 22.39 6.90 -4.18
N ASP A 83 23.24 6.24 -3.41
CA ASP A 83 23.87 4.96 -3.73
C ASP A 83 22.84 3.84 -4.02
N PHE A 84 21.64 3.89 -3.43
CA PHE A 84 20.55 2.96 -3.71
C PHE A 84 19.78 3.28 -5.02
N LEU A 85 20.08 4.38 -5.69
CA LEU A 85 19.59 4.69 -7.05
C LEU A 85 20.64 4.40 -8.12
N GLY A 86 21.56 3.49 -7.85
CA GLY A 86 22.55 3.02 -8.81
C GLY A 86 21.97 2.08 -9.88
N ASP A 87 22.80 1.69 -10.82
CA ASP A 87 22.41 0.80 -11.92
C ASP A 87 21.89 -0.55 -11.39
N ILE A 88 20.78 -0.99 -11.97
CA ILE A 88 20.23 -2.33 -11.72
C ILE A 88 20.89 -3.26 -12.75
N PRO A 89 21.69 -4.26 -12.32
CA PRO A 89 22.35 -5.15 -13.24
C PRO A 89 21.35 -6.01 -14.01
N GLU A 90 21.58 -6.19 -15.31
CA GLU A 90 20.84 -7.18 -16.08
C GLU A 90 21.23 -8.60 -15.61
N LEU A 91 20.23 -9.38 -15.25
CA LEU A 91 20.43 -10.77 -14.90
C LEU A 91 20.57 -11.61 -16.16
N THR A 92 21.72 -12.26 -16.31
CA THR A 92 21.92 -13.27 -17.34
C THR A 92 21.21 -14.56 -16.89
N PRO A 93 20.33 -15.16 -17.70
CA PRO A 93 19.71 -16.43 -17.34
C PRO A 93 20.76 -17.48 -17.02
N ASN A 94 20.66 -18.09 -15.85
CA ASN A 94 21.56 -19.20 -15.49
C ASN A 94 21.13 -20.45 -16.29
N SER A 95 21.93 -20.87 -17.25
CA SER A 95 21.69 -22.06 -18.06
C SER A 95 21.78 -23.38 -17.27
N ALA A 96 22.37 -23.33 -16.06
CA ALA A 96 22.48 -24.48 -15.16
C ALA A 96 21.24 -24.67 -14.26
N GLY A 97 20.19 -23.89 -14.44
CA GLY A 97 18.95 -24.01 -13.67
C GLY A 97 18.31 -25.37 -13.87
N THR A 98 18.25 -26.16 -12.81
CA THR A 98 17.53 -27.43 -12.79
C THR A 98 16.04 -27.14 -12.98
N ALA A 99 15.42 -27.70 -14.02
CA ALA A 99 13.98 -27.63 -14.16
C ALA A 99 13.30 -28.29 -12.97
N LEU A 100 12.63 -27.49 -12.13
CA LEU A 100 12.05 -27.90 -10.85
C LEU A 100 10.80 -28.77 -10.99
N GLY A 101 10.47 -29.27 -12.16
CA GLY A 101 9.36 -30.18 -12.31
C GLY A 101 8.54 -29.97 -13.57
N LYS A 102 7.35 -30.54 -13.56
CA LYS A 102 6.34 -30.42 -14.63
C LYS A 102 5.77 -28.98 -14.64
N ALA A 103 5.24 -28.56 -15.79
CA ALA A 103 4.49 -27.32 -15.91
C ALA A 103 3.41 -27.21 -14.82
N ASN A 104 3.23 -26.02 -14.28
CA ASN A 104 2.23 -25.77 -13.24
C ASN A 104 0.81 -26.02 -13.77
N ASP A 105 0.03 -26.75 -12.99
CA ASP A 105 -1.40 -26.88 -13.21
C ASP A 105 -2.12 -25.71 -12.54
N TRP A 106 -2.26 -24.61 -13.26
CA TRP A 106 -2.88 -23.39 -12.77
C TRP A 106 -4.35 -23.57 -12.38
N LYS A 107 -5.09 -24.44 -13.08
CA LYS A 107 -6.50 -24.74 -12.73
C LYS A 107 -6.59 -25.41 -11.37
N LYS A 108 -5.72 -26.39 -11.12
CA LYS A 108 -5.66 -27.07 -9.83
C LYS A 108 -5.17 -26.13 -8.71
N ALA A 109 -4.21 -25.28 -8.99
CA ALA A 109 -3.73 -24.28 -8.04
C ALA A 109 -4.85 -23.31 -7.67
N GLN A 110 -5.56 -22.77 -8.65
CA GLN A 110 -6.68 -21.85 -8.40
C GLN A 110 -7.82 -22.52 -7.62
N ALA A 111 -8.18 -23.76 -8.00
CA ALA A 111 -9.22 -24.52 -7.29
C ALA A 111 -8.85 -24.90 -5.84
N SER A 112 -7.56 -24.84 -5.47
CA SER A 112 -7.09 -25.09 -4.10
C SER A 112 -7.14 -23.85 -3.19
N LEU A 113 -7.47 -22.69 -3.73
CA LEU A 113 -7.57 -21.41 -3.02
C LEU A 113 -9.03 -21.12 -2.69
N ASP A 114 -9.26 -20.63 -1.48
CA ASP A 114 -10.56 -20.09 -1.07
C ASP A 114 -10.63 -18.61 -1.50
N LEU A 115 -11.12 -18.40 -2.73
CA LEU A 115 -11.17 -17.08 -3.36
C LEU A 115 -12.57 -16.48 -3.28
N ASP A 116 -12.67 -15.21 -2.91
CA ASP A 116 -13.87 -14.41 -3.09
C ASP A 116 -14.02 -14.03 -4.57
N LEU A 117 -14.83 -14.81 -5.29
CA LEU A 117 -15.10 -14.59 -6.72
C LEU A 117 -16.16 -13.52 -6.99
N THR A 118 -16.65 -12.83 -5.96
CA THR A 118 -17.59 -11.70 -6.13
C THR A 118 -16.90 -10.42 -6.59
N VAL A 119 -15.58 -10.31 -6.39
CA VAL A 119 -14.79 -9.18 -6.87
C VAL A 119 -14.46 -9.36 -8.36
N PRO A 120 -14.88 -8.41 -9.22
CA PRO A 120 -14.69 -8.53 -10.66
C PRO A 120 -13.24 -8.36 -11.09
N GLU A 121 -12.88 -8.98 -12.19
CA GLU A 121 -11.57 -8.75 -12.83
C GLU A 121 -11.46 -7.34 -13.40
N VAL A 122 -10.30 -6.71 -13.18
CA VAL A 122 -9.97 -5.39 -13.71
C VAL A 122 -9.47 -5.51 -15.16
N LYS A 123 -10.05 -4.72 -16.07
CA LYS A 123 -9.74 -4.79 -17.52
C LYS A 123 -8.90 -3.62 -18.04
N TRP A 124 -8.89 -2.49 -17.36
CA TRP A 124 -8.23 -1.26 -17.82
C TRP A 124 -6.71 -1.29 -17.60
N LEU A 125 -6.21 -2.11 -16.68
CA LEU A 125 -4.78 -2.22 -16.34
C LEU A 125 -4.23 -3.54 -16.91
N LYS A 126 -3.17 -3.46 -17.72
CA LYS A 126 -2.49 -4.65 -18.26
C LYS A 126 -1.49 -5.18 -17.22
N PRO A 127 -1.64 -6.44 -16.77
CA PRO A 127 -0.73 -7.02 -15.77
C PRO A 127 0.65 -7.36 -16.38
N GLY A 128 1.59 -7.67 -15.48
CA GLY A 128 2.93 -8.13 -15.80
C GLY A 128 3.94 -7.01 -16.07
N ALA A 129 5.22 -7.40 -16.14
CA ALA A 129 6.33 -6.45 -16.28
C ALA A 129 6.24 -5.57 -17.54
N LYS A 130 5.76 -6.16 -18.66
CA LYS A 130 5.55 -5.38 -19.88
C LYS A 130 4.44 -4.35 -19.72
N GLY A 131 3.29 -4.74 -19.17
CA GLY A 131 2.18 -3.81 -18.88
C GLY A 131 2.61 -2.68 -17.96
N ALA A 132 3.37 -3.00 -16.93
CA ALA A 132 3.95 -2.03 -15.98
C ALA A 132 4.90 -1.04 -16.68
N SER A 133 5.79 -1.56 -17.52
CA SER A 133 6.74 -0.74 -18.30
C SER A 133 6.04 0.19 -19.29
N ASP A 134 5.04 -0.32 -20.02
CA ASP A 134 4.25 0.47 -20.97
C ASP A 134 3.44 1.57 -20.25
N ASN A 135 2.86 1.26 -19.10
CA ASN A 135 2.12 2.24 -18.27
C ASN A 135 3.04 3.34 -17.72
N LEU A 136 4.22 2.97 -17.22
CA LEU A 136 5.21 3.95 -16.75
C LEU A 136 5.69 4.85 -17.90
N GLN A 137 5.93 4.29 -19.10
CA GLN A 137 6.30 5.08 -20.27
C GLN A 137 5.19 6.05 -20.67
N SER A 138 3.95 5.58 -20.72
CA SER A 138 2.78 6.44 -20.97
C SER A 138 2.65 7.57 -19.94
N PHE A 139 2.93 7.29 -18.67
CA PHE A 139 2.97 8.33 -17.64
C PHE A 139 4.03 9.39 -17.92
N ILE A 140 5.25 8.98 -18.22
CA ILE A 140 6.37 9.89 -18.53
C ILE A 140 6.03 10.79 -19.72
N ASP A 141 5.47 10.22 -20.78
CA ASP A 141 5.22 10.94 -22.03
C ASP A 141 4.02 11.87 -21.99
N GLN A 142 2.96 11.49 -21.26
CA GLN A 142 1.67 12.17 -21.35
C GLN A 142 1.24 12.89 -20.07
N ARG A 143 1.56 12.35 -18.88
CA ARG A 143 0.97 12.77 -17.60
C ARG A 143 1.95 13.41 -16.63
N LEU A 144 3.24 13.11 -16.73
CA LEU A 144 4.28 13.63 -15.82
C LEU A 144 4.28 15.17 -15.76
N LYS A 145 4.00 15.84 -16.90
CA LYS A 145 3.93 17.32 -16.99
C LYS A 145 2.90 17.93 -16.04
N ASN A 146 1.79 17.23 -15.82
CA ASN A 146 0.67 17.70 -15.02
C ASN A 146 0.66 17.09 -13.61
N PHE A 147 1.56 16.14 -13.32
CA PHE A 147 1.50 15.36 -12.09
C PHE A 147 1.63 16.22 -10.83
N ALA A 148 2.51 17.22 -10.82
CA ALA A 148 2.71 18.09 -9.66
C ALA A 148 1.44 18.87 -9.31
N ASP A 149 0.76 19.41 -10.30
CA ASP A 149 -0.35 20.34 -10.11
C ASP A 149 -1.72 19.65 -10.06
N LEU A 150 -1.92 18.62 -10.90
CA LEU A 150 -3.24 18.04 -11.14
C LEU A 150 -3.43 16.64 -10.53
N SER A 151 -2.42 16.02 -9.95
CA SER A 151 -2.54 14.67 -9.37
C SER A 151 -3.49 14.56 -8.18
N ASN A 152 -3.98 15.67 -7.64
CA ASN A 152 -4.97 15.72 -6.59
C ASN A 152 -6.38 16.11 -7.07
N ASP A 153 -6.57 16.28 -8.37
CA ASP A 153 -7.88 16.47 -8.98
C ASP A 153 -8.38 15.14 -9.55
N PRO A 154 -9.49 14.58 -9.03
CA PRO A 154 -10.00 13.30 -9.50
C PRO A 154 -10.55 13.33 -10.93
N ASN A 155 -10.87 14.52 -11.46
CA ASN A 155 -11.36 14.70 -12.83
C ASN A 155 -10.24 14.71 -13.86
N GLU A 156 -8.97 14.82 -13.40
CA GLU A 156 -7.81 14.89 -14.26
C GLU A 156 -7.06 13.55 -14.35
N ASN A 157 -6.78 13.12 -15.57
CA ASN A 157 -5.94 11.94 -15.77
C ASN A 157 -4.45 12.28 -15.61
N ALA A 158 -4.04 12.66 -14.40
CA ALA A 158 -2.67 13.06 -14.10
C ALA A 158 -1.87 12.01 -13.31
N CYS A 159 -2.52 11.02 -12.71
CA CYS A 159 -1.87 10.00 -11.88
C CYS A 159 -1.03 9.00 -12.70
N SER A 160 -0.03 8.40 -12.07
CA SER A 160 0.87 7.43 -12.72
C SER A 160 0.22 6.07 -12.98
N HIS A 161 -0.72 5.66 -12.14
CA HIS A 161 -1.39 4.35 -12.15
C HIS A 161 -0.45 3.14 -12.04
N ILE A 162 0.68 3.29 -11.35
CA ILE A 162 1.67 2.20 -11.20
C ILE A 162 1.61 1.48 -9.85
N SER A 163 0.80 1.95 -8.89
CA SER A 163 0.77 1.40 -7.53
C SER A 163 0.48 -0.10 -7.49
N ALA A 164 -0.48 -0.58 -8.28
CA ALA A 164 -0.77 -2.01 -8.41
C ALA A 164 0.44 -2.81 -8.95
N HIS A 165 1.16 -2.27 -9.92
CA HIS A 165 2.35 -2.91 -10.47
C HIS A 165 3.49 -2.97 -9.45
N LEU A 166 3.64 -1.93 -8.62
CA LEU A 166 4.63 -1.91 -7.53
C LEU A 166 4.23 -2.92 -6.45
N ASN A 167 2.96 -2.96 -6.05
CA ASN A 167 2.46 -3.88 -5.03
C ASN A 167 2.63 -5.35 -5.44
N MET A 168 2.37 -5.67 -6.72
CA MET A 168 2.49 -7.02 -7.26
C MET A 168 3.92 -7.39 -7.72
N GLY A 169 4.92 -6.57 -7.44
CA GLY A 169 6.31 -6.82 -7.83
C GLY A 169 6.56 -6.87 -9.35
N GLN A 170 5.63 -6.30 -10.14
CA GLN A 170 5.75 -6.26 -11.61
C GLN A 170 6.64 -5.10 -12.09
N LEU A 171 6.94 -4.16 -11.21
CA LEU A 171 7.81 -3.01 -11.43
C LEU A 171 8.56 -2.70 -10.14
N SER A 172 9.88 -2.53 -10.23
CA SER A 172 10.69 -2.02 -9.12
C SER A 172 10.47 -0.53 -8.91
N ALA A 173 10.30 -0.09 -7.67
CA ALA A 173 10.22 1.33 -7.32
C ALA A 173 11.51 2.08 -7.72
N GLN A 174 12.67 1.46 -7.51
CA GLN A 174 13.98 1.97 -7.94
C GLN A 174 14.01 2.19 -9.44
N ALA A 175 13.64 1.18 -10.25
CA ALA A 175 13.60 1.29 -11.71
C ALA A 175 12.63 2.38 -12.17
N ALA A 176 11.46 2.50 -11.54
CA ALA A 176 10.48 3.54 -11.87
C ALA A 176 11.04 4.94 -11.61
N VAL A 177 11.63 5.17 -10.44
CA VAL A 177 12.25 6.46 -10.09
C VAL A 177 13.42 6.79 -11.02
N MET A 178 14.29 5.83 -11.34
CA MET A 178 15.42 6.03 -12.25
C MET A 178 14.93 6.41 -13.64
N ARG A 179 13.93 5.73 -14.20
CA ARG A 179 13.38 6.04 -15.53
C ARG A 179 12.73 7.43 -15.57
N VAL A 180 11.95 7.79 -14.56
CA VAL A 180 11.33 9.13 -14.46
C VAL A 180 12.41 10.22 -14.37
N LYS A 181 13.44 10.04 -13.54
CA LYS A 181 14.57 10.98 -13.45
C LYS A 181 15.37 11.06 -14.75
N ALA A 182 15.62 9.94 -15.43
CA ALA A 182 16.34 9.87 -16.69
C ALA A 182 15.62 10.58 -17.85
N SER A 183 14.29 10.77 -17.76
CA SER A 183 13.52 11.50 -18.76
C SER A 183 13.98 12.96 -18.91
N ARG A 184 14.56 13.55 -17.86
CA ARG A 184 14.98 14.97 -17.79
C ARG A 184 13.89 15.97 -18.19
N ARG A 185 12.61 15.54 -18.14
CA ARG A 185 11.43 16.35 -18.49
C ARG A 185 10.70 16.75 -17.22
N HIS A 186 10.02 17.90 -17.26
CA HIS A 186 9.07 18.33 -16.22
C HIS A 186 9.64 18.20 -14.78
N PRO A 187 10.63 19.01 -14.36
CA PRO A 187 11.34 18.86 -13.08
C PRO A 187 10.42 18.78 -11.86
N ASP A 188 9.36 19.58 -11.85
CA ASP A 188 8.38 19.57 -10.75
C ASP A 188 7.57 18.27 -10.72
N GLY A 189 7.18 17.75 -11.88
CA GLY A 189 6.54 16.43 -12.00
C GLY A 189 7.47 15.30 -11.52
N VAL A 190 8.75 15.33 -11.89
CA VAL A 190 9.76 14.37 -11.41
C VAL A 190 9.90 14.46 -9.89
N LYS A 191 10.04 15.67 -9.34
CA LYS A 191 10.15 15.88 -7.89
C LYS A 191 8.93 15.37 -7.15
N ALA A 192 7.72 15.67 -7.64
CA ALA A 192 6.47 15.20 -7.07
C ALA A 192 6.35 13.67 -7.14
N PHE A 193 6.75 13.06 -8.28
CA PHE A 193 6.74 11.61 -8.43
C PHE A 193 7.71 10.93 -7.45
N VAL A 194 8.94 11.42 -7.31
CA VAL A 194 9.93 10.89 -6.36
C VAL A 194 9.42 11.03 -4.91
N GLU A 195 8.79 12.14 -4.57
CA GLU A 195 8.18 12.31 -3.24
C GLU A 195 7.14 11.20 -2.95
N GLN A 196 6.32 10.82 -3.93
CA GLN A 196 5.31 9.77 -3.74
C GLN A 196 5.91 8.37 -3.78
N ALA A 197 6.72 8.06 -4.80
CA ALA A 197 7.22 6.72 -5.07
C ALA A 197 8.35 6.27 -4.13
N ALA A 198 9.08 7.21 -3.53
CA ALA A 198 10.12 6.92 -2.53
C ALA A 198 9.66 7.39 -1.14
N VAL A 199 9.57 8.69 -0.91
CA VAL A 199 9.43 9.22 0.46
C VAL A 199 8.13 8.76 1.13
N ARG A 200 6.98 8.94 0.47
CA ARG A 200 5.69 8.58 1.05
C ARG A 200 5.51 7.07 1.16
N ARG A 201 5.93 6.36 0.13
CA ARG A 201 5.86 4.91 0.12
C ARG A 201 6.74 4.29 1.21
N GLU A 202 8.00 4.69 1.33
CA GLU A 202 8.93 4.15 2.33
C GLU A 202 8.61 4.62 3.76
N LEU A 203 7.93 5.76 3.93
CA LEU A 203 7.36 6.16 5.23
C LEU A 203 6.26 5.18 5.69
N ALA A 204 5.45 4.66 4.75
CA ALA A 204 4.43 3.67 5.07
C ALA A 204 5.04 2.32 5.46
N ASP A 205 6.08 1.89 4.75
CA ASP A 205 6.86 0.70 5.12
C ASP A 205 7.50 0.85 6.51
N ASN A 206 8.09 2.00 6.80
CA ASN A 206 8.67 2.31 8.11
C ASN A 206 7.62 2.22 9.23
N LEU A 207 6.41 2.75 9.02
CA LEU A 207 5.31 2.61 9.97
C LEU A 207 5.04 1.14 10.26
N CYS A 208 4.77 0.34 9.23
CA CYS A 208 4.38 -1.06 9.40
C CYS A 208 5.52 -1.92 9.98
N PHE A 209 6.77 -1.56 9.71
CA PHE A 209 7.95 -2.29 10.21
C PHE A 209 8.19 -2.04 11.70
N TYR A 210 8.10 -0.77 12.16
CA TYR A 210 8.42 -0.38 13.53
C TYR A 210 7.22 -0.27 14.47
N ASN A 211 5.98 -0.24 13.96
CA ASN A 211 4.76 -0.17 14.77
C ASN A 211 3.90 -1.42 14.57
N ASN A 212 3.98 -2.36 15.48
CA ASN A 212 3.21 -3.60 15.44
C ASN A 212 1.68 -3.39 15.50
N ASN A 213 1.22 -2.19 15.82
CA ASN A 213 -0.19 -1.79 15.89
C ASN A 213 -0.61 -0.91 14.70
N TYR A 214 0.06 -1.03 13.55
CA TYR A 214 -0.21 -0.22 12.37
C TYR A 214 -1.66 -0.33 11.85
N ASP A 215 -2.35 -1.41 12.19
CA ASP A 215 -3.70 -1.79 11.78
C ASP A 215 -4.76 -1.66 12.88
N ASN A 216 -4.42 -1.05 14.01
CA ASN A 216 -5.37 -0.83 15.11
C ASN A 216 -5.08 0.47 15.86
N LEU A 217 -6.08 0.95 16.64
CA LEU A 217 -6.01 2.25 17.31
C LEU A 217 -4.87 2.39 18.32
N SER A 218 -4.32 1.29 18.83
CA SER A 218 -3.17 1.35 19.76
C SER A 218 -1.91 1.87 19.06
N GLY A 219 -1.87 1.81 17.73
CA GLY A 219 -0.78 2.38 16.93
C GLY A 219 -0.80 3.90 16.80
N ALA A 220 -1.91 4.55 17.19
CA ALA A 220 -2.05 5.99 17.11
C ALA A 220 -1.17 6.72 18.14
N ALA A 221 -0.74 7.93 17.79
CA ALA A 221 -0.10 8.83 18.76
C ALA A 221 -1.06 9.17 19.92
N GLY A 222 -0.53 9.41 21.11
CA GLY A 222 -1.32 9.68 22.33
C GLY A 222 -2.39 10.76 22.12
N TRP A 223 -2.01 11.90 21.52
CA TRP A 223 -2.94 13.01 21.26
C TRP A 223 -4.16 12.60 20.39
N ALA A 224 -3.95 11.72 19.42
CA ALA A 224 -5.00 11.25 18.53
C ALA A 224 -5.89 10.23 19.24
N ARG A 225 -5.28 9.26 19.92
CA ARG A 225 -6.00 8.24 20.67
C ARG A 225 -6.88 8.83 21.77
N ASP A 226 -6.32 9.73 22.58
CA ASP A 226 -7.04 10.37 23.68
C ASP A 226 -8.21 11.22 23.15
N SER A 227 -7.96 11.97 22.06
CA SER A 227 -9.00 12.76 21.40
C SER A 227 -10.12 11.91 20.80
N LEU A 228 -9.79 10.81 20.12
CA LEU A 228 -10.79 9.89 19.58
C LEU A 228 -11.58 9.19 20.69
N GLN A 229 -10.95 8.88 21.81
CA GLN A 229 -11.63 8.28 22.97
C GLN A 229 -12.66 9.24 23.59
N VAL A 230 -12.31 10.52 23.72
CA VAL A 230 -13.25 11.54 24.20
C VAL A 230 -14.49 11.66 23.32
N HIS A 231 -14.28 11.56 21.99
CA HIS A 231 -15.35 11.71 21.00
C HIS A 231 -15.97 10.38 20.52
N ALA A 232 -15.63 9.25 21.17
CA ALA A 232 -16.11 7.93 20.76
C ALA A 232 -17.63 7.78 20.88
N SER A 233 -18.26 8.43 21.84
CA SER A 233 -19.70 8.41 22.13
C SER A 233 -20.48 9.56 21.51
N ASP A 234 -19.84 10.42 20.72
CA ASP A 234 -20.53 11.52 20.06
C ASP A 234 -21.63 10.98 19.14
N GLU A 235 -22.78 11.65 19.12
CA GLU A 235 -23.91 11.31 18.27
C GLU A 235 -23.52 11.43 16.79
N ARG A 236 -23.95 10.44 16.01
CA ARG A 236 -23.75 10.40 14.56
C ARG A 236 -25.10 10.62 13.85
N GLU A 237 -25.16 11.62 13.01
CA GLU A 237 -26.36 11.91 12.23
C GLU A 237 -26.75 10.72 11.32
N TRP A 238 -25.73 10.04 10.78
CA TRP A 238 -25.89 8.89 9.90
C TRP A 238 -24.98 7.75 10.35
N THR A 239 -25.48 6.53 10.25
CA THR A 239 -24.68 5.31 10.43
C THR A 239 -25.04 4.32 9.34
N TYR A 240 -24.05 3.57 8.85
CA TYR A 240 -24.22 2.57 7.81
C TYR A 240 -23.60 1.25 8.23
N SER A 241 -24.20 0.14 7.84
CA SER A 241 -23.58 -1.18 7.93
C SER A 241 -22.43 -1.32 6.93
N VAL A 242 -21.58 -2.34 7.11
CA VAL A 242 -20.51 -2.65 6.15
C VAL A 242 -21.10 -2.93 4.77
N GLN A 243 -22.22 -3.64 4.70
CA GLN A 243 -22.90 -3.97 3.46
C GLN A 243 -23.41 -2.71 2.73
N GLU A 244 -24.02 -1.76 3.42
CA GLU A 244 -24.50 -0.51 2.81
C GLU A 244 -23.32 0.33 2.27
N LEU A 245 -22.19 0.37 3.00
CA LEU A 245 -20.96 0.99 2.53
C LEU A 245 -20.41 0.29 1.29
N GLU A 246 -20.32 -1.03 1.31
CA GLU A 246 -19.84 -1.85 0.20
C GLU A 246 -20.67 -1.67 -1.07
N GLU A 247 -21.99 -1.60 -0.92
CA GLU A 247 -22.96 -1.43 -2.01
C GLU A 247 -23.15 0.04 -2.43
N ALA A 248 -22.37 0.98 -1.85
CA ALA A 248 -22.47 2.41 -2.10
C ALA A 248 -23.88 3.00 -1.89
N LYS A 249 -24.55 2.57 -0.81
CA LYS A 249 -25.92 2.96 -0.45
C LYS A 249 -25.95 4.01 0.67
N THR A 250 -25.13 5.02 0.58
CA THR A 250 -25.15 6.15 1.53
C THR A 250 -26.00 7.31 0.96
N HIS A 251 -26.25 8.32 1.79
CA HIS A 251 -26.97 9.53 1.36
C HIS A 251 -26.12 10.48 0.49
N GLU A 252 -24.79 10.22 0.37
CA GLU A 252 -23.85 11.15 -0.24
C GLU A 252 -23.34 10.61 -1.60
N ASP A 253 -23.71 11.30 -2.67
CA ASP A 253 -23.45 10.92 -4.05
C ASP A 253 -21.95 10.82 -4.39
N LEU A 254 -21.13 11.79 -3.95
CA LEU A 254 -19.68 11.78 -4.17
C LEU A 254 -19.01 10.58 -3.50
N TRP A 255 -19.42 10.24 -2.26
CA TRP A 255 -18.90 9.09 -1.57
C TRP A 255 -19.29 7.79 -2.27
N ASN A 256 -20.56 7.68 -2.67
CA ASN A 256 -21.08 6.55 -3.42
C ASN A 256 -20.36 6.38 -4.76
N ALA A 257 -20.10 7.47 -5.49
CA ALA A 257 -19.33 7.43 -6.74
C ALA A 257 -17.90 6.91 -6.52
N ALA A 258 -17.21 7.38 -5.47
CA ALA A 258 -15.88 6.92 -5.10
C ALA A 258 -15.86 5.43 -4.74
N GLN A 259 -16.86 4.96 -3.96
CA GLN A 259 -17.00 3.54 -3.61
C GLN A 259 -17.31 2.69 -4.84
N LEU A 260 -18.16 3.15 -5.75
CA LEU A 260 -18.45 2.43 -7.00
C LEU A 260 -17.23 2.36 -7.91
N GLN A 261 -16.41 3.41 -7.97
CA GLN A 261 -15.13 3.37 -8.69
C GLN A 261 -14.22 2.27 -8.10
N LEU A 262 -14.09 2.23 -6.77
CA LEU A 262 -13.31 1.20 -6.08
C LEU A 262 -13.77 -0.21 -6.46
N VAL A 263 -15.07 -0.49 -6.32
CA VAL A 263 -15.63 -1.83 -6.56
C VAL A 263 -15.53 -2.26 -8.03
N ARG A 264 -15.73 -1.33 -8.97
CA ARG A 264 -15.79 -1.65 -10.42
C ARG A 264 -14.42 -1.64 -11.09
N GLU A 265 -13.53 -0.77 -10.63
CA GLU A 265 -12.24 -0.53 -11.27
C GLU A 265 -11.05 -1.07 -10.46
N GLY A 266 -11.28 -1.55 -9.23
CA GLY A 266 -10.19 -1.95 -8.34
C GLY A 266 -9.28 -0.77 -7.97
N LYS A 267 -9.80 0.45 -8.03
CA LYS A 267 -9.05 1.68 -7.82
C LYS A 267 -9.97 2.81 -7.42
N MET A 268 -9.50 3.62 -6.47
CA MET A 268 -10.08 4.91 -6.15
C MET A 268 -9.00 6.00 -6.24
N HIS A 269 -9.36 7.19 -6.71
CA HIS A 269 -8.41 8.31 -6.75
C HIS A 269 -7.89 8.64 -5.34
N ASN A 270 -6.59 8.87 -5.19
CA ASN A 270 -5.95 9.05 -3.87
C ASN A 270 -6.58 10.15 -3.00
N PHE A 271 -6.97 11.28 -3.60
CA PHE A 271 -7.67 12.33 -2.86
C PHE A 271 -9.03 11.86 -2.35
N LEU A 272 -9.75 11.09 -3.18
CA LEU A 272 -11.05 10.53 -2.79
C LEU A 272 -10.89 9.43 -1.74
N ARG A 273 -9.82 8.63 -1.75
CA ARG A 273 -9.54 7.65 -0.67
C ARG A 273 -9.46 8.32 0.70
N MET A 274 -8.82 9.50 0.78
CA MET A 274 -8.75 10.26 2.03
C MET A 274 -10.14 10.72 2.48
N TYR A 275 -10.91 11.32 1.59
CA TYR A 275 -12.27 11.75 1.86
C TYR A 275 -13.19 10.58 2.23
N TRP A 276 -13.16 9.51 1.47
CA TRP A 276 -13.89 8.29 1.66
C TRP A 276 -13.67 7.69 3.07
N ALA A 277 -12.43 7.55 3.49
CA ALA A 277 -12.11 7.02 4.82
C ALA A 277 -12.50 7.96 5.96
N LYS A 278 -12.44 9.29 5.74
CA LYS A 278 -12.95 10.30 6.71
C LYS A 278 -14.46 10.17 6.91
N LYS A 279 -15.21 9.90 5.83
CA LYS A 279 -16.65 9.70 5.91
C LYS A 279 -17.00 8.36 6.59
N ILE A 280 -16.21 7.32 6.39
CA ILE A 280 -16.36 6.08 7.16
C ILE A 280 -16.16 6.34 8.66
N LEU A 281 -15.19 7.19 9.07
CA LEU A 281 -15.04 7.60 10.46
C LEU A 281 -16.29 8.34 10.97
N GLU A 282 -16.83 9.25 10.17
CA GLU A 282 -18.02 10.02 10.51
C GLU A 282 -19.26 9.13 10.71
N TRP A 283 -19.40 8.06 9.92
CA TRP A 283 -20.59 7.22 9.86
C TRP A 283 -20.47 5.85 10.55
N SER A 284 -19.36 5.58 11.20
CA SER A 284 -19.17 4.33 11.95
C SER A 284 -19.51 4.49 13.42
N PRO A 285 -19.99 3.45 14.10
CA PRO A 285 -20.34 3.52 15.54
C PRO A 285 -19.17 3.94 16.42
N SER A 286 -17.95 3.55 16.05
CA SER A 286 -16.73 3.90 16.77
C SER A 286 -15.54 4.10 15.83
N PRO A 287 -14.47 4.77 16.28
CA PRO A 287 -13.22 4.87 15.49
C PRO A 287 -12.59 3.51 15.18
N ARG A 288 -12.81 2.50 16.05
CA ARG A 288 -12.36 1.12 15.82
C ARG A 288 -13.07 0.51 14.63
N ASP A 289 -14.43 0.55 14.65
CA ASP A 289 -15.23 0.04 13.53
C ASP A 289 -14.87 0.75 12.23
N ALA A 290 -14.61 2.06 12.29
CA ALA A 290 -14.22 2.84 11.13
C ALA A 290 -12.90 2.34 10.52
N LEU A 291 -11.89 2.10 11.34
CA LEU A 291 -10.59 1.61 10.88
C LEU A 291 -10.70 0.21 10.26
N GLU A 292 -11.41 -0.69 10.93
CA GLU A 292 -11.65 -2.06 10.46
C GLU A 292 -12.39 -2.07 9.11
N ARG A 293 -13.41 -1.23 8.95
CA ARG A 293 -14.17 -1.08 7.69
C ARG A 293 -13.33 -0.49 6.56
N CYS A 294 -12.53 0.53 6.86
CA CYS A 294 -11.61 1.12 5.88
C CYS A 294 -10.61 0.07 5.37
N ILE A 295 -9.97 -0.68 6.27
CA ILE A 295 -9.01 -1.73 5.92
C ILE A 295 -9.71 -2.83 5.13
N PHE A 296 -10.86 -3.31 5.59
CA PHE A 296 -11.61 -4.37 4.91
C PHE A 296 -11.96 -4.01 3.46
N LEU A 297 -12.56 -2.85 3.23
CA LEU A 297 -12.97 -2.43 1.89
C LEU A 297 -11.77 -2.12 0.99
N ASN A 298 -10.71 -1.50 1.55
CA ASN A 298 -9.47 -1.27 0.84
C ASN A 298 -8.84 -2.60 0.37
N ASP A 299 -8.68 -3.55 1.29
CA ASP A 299 -7.99 -4.80 1.02
C ASP A 299 -8.78 -5.78 0.16
N LYS A 300 -10.11 -5.62 0.14
CA LYS A 300 -10.99 -6.41 -0.71
C LYS A 300 -10.96 -5.93 -2.17
N TYR A 301 -10.93 -4.62 -2.40
CA TYR A 301 -11.19 -4.06 -3.72
C TYR A 301 -10.02 -3.36 -4.39
N GLU A 302 -9.11 -2.70 -3.65
CA GLU A 302 -8.00 -2.00 -4.28
C GLU A 302 -6.98 -2.98 -4.87
N LEU A 303 -6.58 -2.76 -6.12
CA LEU A 303 -5.50 -3.51 -6.78
C LEU A 303 -4.16 -3.39 -6.05
N ASP A 304 -3.96 -2.29 -5.33
CA ASP A 304 -2.82 -2.06 -4.43
C ASP A 304 -3.19 -2.27 -2.95
N GLY A 305 -4.26 -3.01 -2.66
CA GLY A 305 -4.65 -3.41 -1.32
C GLY A 305 -3.66 -4.39 -0.68
N ARG A 306 -3.75 -4.55 0.64
CA ARG A 306 -2.87 -5.42 1.45
C ARG A 306 -1.39 -5.01 1.34
N ASP A 307 -1.16 -3.71 1.27
CA ASP A 307 0.18 -3.13 1.25
C ASP A 307 0.36 -2.09 2.38
N PRO A 308 1.60 -1.72 2.74
CA PRO A 308 1.85 -0.72 3.77
C PRO A 308 1.17 0.63 3.52
N ASN A 309 1.02 1.07 2.27
CA ASN A 309 0.37 2.34 1.95
C ASN A 309 -1.15 2.27 2.18
N GLY A 310 -1.78 1.13 1.92
CA GLY A 310 -3.20 0.89 2.21
C GLY A 310 -3.48 1.03 3.70
N PHE A 311 -2.75 0.32 4.54
CA PHE A 311 -2.85 0.44 6.00
C PHE A 311 -2.56 1.86 6.48
N THR A 312 -1.47 2.47 5.99
CA THR A 312 -1.10 3.84 6.36
C THR A 312 -2.16 4.86 5.93
N GLY A 313 -2.76 4.71 4.76
CA GLY A 313 -3.84 5.59 4.29
C GLY A 313 -5.09 5.53 5.16
N CYS A 314 -5.52 4.32 5.54
CA CYS A 314 -6.60 4.11 6.50
C CYS A 314 -6.25 4.71 7.87
N ALA A 315 -5.06 4.42 8.37
CA ALA A 315 -4.55 4.93 9.65
C ALA A 315 -4.39 6.46 9.67
N TRP A 316 -3.88 7.06 8.60
CA TRP A 316 -3.83 8.52 8.45
C TRP A 316 -5.23 9.13 8.54
N SER A 317 -6.19 8.51 7.89
CA SER A 317 -7.55 9.03 7.82
C SER A 317 -8.31 8.90 9.13
N VAL A 318 -8.19 7.79 9.82
CA VAL A 318 -8.99 7.48 11.02
C VAL A 318 -8.28 7.88 12.31
N MET A 319 -6.97 7.65 12.41
CA MET A 319 -6.22 7.82 13.65
C MET A 319 -5.03 8.80 13.57
N GLY A 320 -4.94 9.58 12.48
CA GLY A 320 -4.00 10.70 12.37
C GLY A 320 -2.54 10.31 12.24
N ILE A 321 -2.22 9.10 11.79
CA ILE A 321 -0.85 8.67 11.49
C ILE A 321 -0.21 9.64 10.49
N HIS A 322 1.04 10.03 10.72
CA HIS A 322 1.81 10.96 9.89
C HIS A 322 1.16 12.35 9.72
N ASP A 323 0.23 12.71 10.60
CA ASP A 323 -0.41 14.03 10.64
C ASP A 323 -0.23 14.70 12.01
N MET A 324 -0.69 15.91 12.14
CA MET A 324 -0.70 16.72 13.35
C MET A 324 -2.13 16.89 13.85
N GLY A 325 -2.30 17.27 15.11
CA GLY A 325 -3.60 17.62 15.67
C GLY A 325 -4.18 18.87 15.00
N TRP A 326 -5.45 18.79 14.66
CA TRP A 326 -6.25 19.87 14.08
C TRP A 326 -7.24 20.43 15.10
N LYS A 327 -8.01 21.45 14.69
CA LYS A 327 -9.10 21.98 15.50
C LYS A 327 -10.08 20.86 15.84
N GLU A 328 -10.34 20.70 17.12
CA GLU A 328 -11.22 19.67 17.68
C GLU A 328 -12.67 19.81 17.16
N ARG A 329 -13.29 18.68 16.86
CA ARG A 329 -14.67 18.60 16.33
C ARG A 329 -15.36 17.34 16.86
N PRO A 330 -16.68 17.34 16.97
CA PRO A 330 -17.44 16.13 17.23
C PRO A 330 -17.02 14.98 16.31
N ILE A 331 -17.02 13.76 16.81
CA ILE A 331 -16.66 12.51 16.15
C ILE A 331 -15.17 12.41 15.79
N PHE A 332 -14.61 13.45 15.16
CA PHE A 332 -13.22 13.49 14.68
C PHE A 332 -12.20 13.81 15.76
N GLY A 333 -12.63 14.42 16.86
CA GLY A 333 -11.69 15.00 17.81
C GLY A 333 -10.70 15.93 17.09
N LYS A 334 -9.40 15.70 17.30
CA LYS A 334 -8.30 16.45 16.65
C LYS A 334 -7.83 15.84 15.32
N ILE A 335 -8.51 14.82 14.82
CA ILE A 335 -8.19 14.25 13.49
C ILE A 335 -8.60 15.24 12.41
N ARG A 336 -7.77 15.36 11.36
CA ARG A 336 -8.06 16.22 10.19
C ARG A 336 -9.43 15.91 9.60
N TYR A 337 -10.23 16.94 9.41
CA TYR A 337 -11.56 16.84 8.85
C TYR A 337 -11.58 17.08 7.34
N MET A 338 -12.40 16.32 6.63
CA MET A 338 -12.74 16.52 5.22
C MET A 338 -14.24 16.36 5.04
N ASN A 339 -14.86 17.19 4.20
CA ASN A 339 -16.29 17.13 3.93
C ASN A 339 -16.62 17.41 2.46
N TYR A 340 -17.86 17.12 2.10
CA TYR A 340 -18.43 17.32 0.76
C TYR A 340 -18.23 18.75 0.23
N ALA A 341 -18.57 19.78 1.03
CA ALA A 341 -18.39 21.16 0.64
C ALA A 341 -16.92 21.53 0.36
N GLY A 342 -15.98 20.90 1.06
CA GLY A 342 -14.54 21.03 0.82
C GLY A 342 -14.12 20.44 -0.52
N CYS A 343 -14.65 19.28 -0.87
CA CYS A 343 -14.43 18.65 -2.18
C CYS A 343 -15.00 19.50 -3.31
N LYS A 344 -16.25 19.95 -3.19
CA LYS A 344 -16.91 20.82 -4.18
C LYS A 344 -16.16 22.12 -4.48
N ARG A 345 -15.44 22.67 -3.50
CA ARG A 345 -14.59 23.85 -3.73
C ARG A 345 -13.29 23.54 -4.46
N LYS A 346 -12.87 22.29 -4.46
CA LYS A 346 -11.56 21.88 -4.97
C LYS A 346 -11.62 21.32 -6.38
N PHE A 347 -12.70 20.63 -6.72
CA PHE A 347 -12.93 20.03 -8.04
C PHE A 347 -14.43 19.94 -8.33
N ASP A 348 -14.77 19.76 -9.60
CA ASP A 348 -16.14 19.51 -10.02
C ASP A 348 -16.57 18.10 -9.58
N ILE A 349 -17.73 18.01 -8.95
CA ILE A 349 -18.28 16.76 -8.43
C ILE A 349 -19.48 16.23 -9.25
N GLN A 350 -19.81 16.88 -10.39
CA GLN A 350 -20.88 16.44 -11.29
C GLN A 350 -20.39 15.49 -12.35
#